data_e4855f4fba160116ebd84eab0e9de7d1
#
_entry.id   e4855f4fba160116ebd84eab0e9de7d1
#
_cell.length_a   1.000
_cell.length_b   1.000
_cell.length_c   1.000
_cell.angle_alpha   90.00
_cell.angle_beta   90.00
_cell.angle_gamma   90.00
#
_symmetry.space_group_name_H-M   'P 1'
#
loop_
_entity.id
_entity.type
_entity.pdbx_description
1 polymer ?
#
loop_
_entity_poly.entity_id
_entity_poly.type
_entity_poly.pdbx_seq_one_letter_code
_entity_poly.pdbx_strand_id
1 'polypeptide(L)'
;METKIKPKRITDFKNDLVFKFMLSDLNDSRCYYLLKVIIEGITGIKCQELVVLNSEVNPEHLSDKDMVLDVRVKTDEGKLIDIEMQNSALTKEVHYRFQIYGARMMDHQVNRGDILYSENVHEVYTILFVNDIDRDNLLLIDTYMPRNQLNHVRKHNLLTHHNVYLPFIDAVVREKGLKNLNALELVIYTLYHGITDDIMSLNSEVVIMMKEKMDQFNEDEELVLAASKRQLVKIQHHQEKIRIRQEGKEEGLKEGLEKGLEKGKSEGELLKAKENTLMLFKSKYPQEDILMLENLTLSQYNEIFKALIENKNLQIIKEMIK
;
A
#
# COMPACT_ATOMS: atom_id res chain seq x y z
N MET A 1 -0.80 -36.75 -30.79
CA MET A 1 -0.54 -36.75 -29.34
C MET A 1 -0.14 -35.32 -28.97
N GLU A 2 -1.06 -34.54 -28.48
CA GLU A 2 -0.72 -33.23 -27.93
C GLU A 2 0.11 -33.46 -26.67
N THR A 3 1.37 -33.06 -26.70
CA THR A 3 2.21 -32.99 -25.49
C THR A 3 1.58 -31.96 -24.54
N LYS A 4 0.79 -32.41 -23.56
CA LYS A 4 0.35 -31.56 -22.46
C LYS A 4 1.60 -31.02 -21.78
N ILE A 5 1.89 -29.74 -21.99
CA ILE A 5 2.95 -29.05 -21.27
C ILE A 5 2.53 -29.06 -19.81
N LYS A 6 3.25 -29.80 -18.96
CA LYS A 6 2.99 -29.76 -17.53
C LYS A 6 3.21 -28.34 -17.00
N PRO A 7 2.30 -27.80 -16.21
CA PRO A 7 2.46 -26.49 -15.63
C PRO A 7 3.73 -26.42 -14.78
N LYS A 8 4.40 -25.26 -14.80
CA LYS A 8 5.61 -25.04 -14.01
C LYS A 8 5.26 -25.12 -12.53
N ARG A 9 6.03 -25.88 -11.74
CA ARG A 9 5.83 -25.97 -10.28
C ARG A 9 5.86 -24.59 -9.64
N ILE A 10 4.96 -24.38 -8.69
CA ILE A 10 4.94 -23.18 -7.85
C ILE A 10 5.92 -23.39 -6.68
N THR A 11 6.74 -22.38 -6.40
CA THR A 11 7.72 -22.40 -5.30
C THR A 11 7.58 -21.20 -4.36
N ASP A 12 6.77 -20.21 -4.76
CA ASP A 12 6.55 -18.99 -3.99
C ASP A 12 5.42 -19.18 -2.99
N PHE A 13 5.78 -19.24 -1.71
CA PHE A 13 4.85 -19.35 -0.58
C PHE A 13 3.97 -18.10 -0.38
N LYS A 14 4.36 -16.97 -0.96
CA LYS A 14 3.59 -15.72 -0.92
C LYS A 14 2.47 -15.68 -1.99
N ASN A 15 2.34 -16.74 -2.79
CA ASN A 15 1.17 -16.90 -3.65
C ASN A 15 -0.08 -17.12 -2.77
N ASP A 16 -1.13 -16.33 -2.98
CA ASP A 16 -2.34 -16.33 -2.17
C ASP A 16 -3.03 -17.71 -2.10
N LEU A 17 -3.05 -18.47 -3.21
CA LEU A 17 -3.61 -19.82 -3.20
C LEU A 17 -2.74 -20.80 -2.41
N VAL A 18 -1.42 -20.71 -2.54
CA VAL A 18 -0.49 -21.54 -1.76
C VAL A 18 -0.63 -21.21 -0.28
N PHE A 19 -0.61 -19.94 0.07
CA PHE A 19 -0.73 -19.49 1.46
C PHE A 19 -2.03 -19.99 2.10
N LYS A 20 -3.15 -19.81 1.41
CA LYS A 20 -4.46 -20.33 1.84
C LYS A 20 -4.46 -21.85 1.97
N PHE A 21 -3.94 -22.59 0.99
CA PHE A 21 -3.86 -24.05 0.99
C PHE A 21 -3.05 -24.58 2.18
N MET A 22 -1.99 -23.87 2.58
CA MET A 22 -1.15 -24.26 3.72
C MET A 22 -1.84 -24.16 5.07
N LEU A 23 -2.86 -23.28 5.20
CA LEU A 23 -3.41 -22.89 6.50
C LEU A 23 -4.90 -23.18 6.67
N SER A 24 -5.65 -23.57 5.62
CA SER A 24 -7.11 -23.61 5.70
C SER A 24 -7.72 -24.98 5.98
N ASP A 25 -6.99 -26.09 5.87
CA ASP A 25 -7.51 -27.43 6.12
C ASP A 25 -7.12 -27.94 7.51
N LEU A 26 -8.04 -27.81 8.47
CA LEU A 26 -7.81 -28.30 9.85
C LEU A 26 -7.87 -29.83 10.00
N ASN A 27 -8.32 -30.58 8.99
CA ASN A 27 -8.23 -32.04 9.00
C ASN A 27 -6.79 -32.48 8.69
N ASP A 28 -5.97 -31.61 8.10
CA ASP A 28 -4.54 -31.83 7.93
C ASP A 28 -3.79 -31.32 9.18
N SER A 29 -3.21 -32.22 9.94
CA SER A 29 -2.46 -31.89 11.16
C SER A 29 -1.32 -30.88 10.93
N ARG A 30 -0.76 -30.83 9.72
CA ARG A 30 0.28 -29.87 9.32
C ARG A 30 -0.28 -28.44 9.24
N CYS A 31 -1.46 -28.27 8.63
CA CYS A 31 -2.15 -26.98 8.59
C CYS A 31 -2.47 -26.47 10.00
N TYR A 32 -3.03 -27.36 10.83
CA TYR A 32 -3.33 -27.04 12.23
C TYR A 32 -2.08 -26.59 12.99
N TYR A 33 -0.99 -27.33 12.87
CA TYR A 33 0.26 -27.04 13.53
C TYR A 33 0.86 -25.68 13.07
N LEU A 34 0.87 -25.44 11.76
CA LEU A 34 1.36 -24.16 11.19
C LEU A 34 0.52 -22.98 11.66
N LEU A 35 -0.83 -23.11 11.67
CA LEU A 35 -1.72 -22.10 12.22
C LEU A 35 -1.42 -21.82 13.69
N LYS A 36 -1.25 -22.85 14.48
CA LYS A 36 -0.95 -22.72 15.91
C LYS A 36 0.38 -22.01 16.13
N VAL A 37 1.43 -22.37 15.40
CA VAL A 37 2.74 -21.69 15.46
C VAL A 37 2.61 -20.19 15.13
N ILE A 38 1.86 -19.86 14.08
CA ILE A 38 1.65 -18.48 13.67
C ILE A 38 0.87 -17.71 14.75
N ILE A 39 -0.29 -18.21 15.15
CA ILE A 39 -1.19 -17.52 16.08
C ILE A 39 -0.52 -17.36 17.44
N GLU A 40 -0.05 -18.44 18.03
CA GLU A 40 0.58 -18.40 19.35
C GLU A 40 1.85 -17.55 19.36
N GLY A 41 2.67 -17.64 18.30
CA GLY A 41 3.93 -16.92 18.21
C GLY A 41 3.77 -15.42 17.99
N ILE A 42 2.70 -14.98 17.32
CA ILE A 42 2.47 -13.56 17.02
C ILE A 42 1.61 -12.90 18.09
N THR A 43 0.50 -13.55 18.48
CA THR A 43 -0.48 -12.94 19.38
C THR A 43 -0.24 -13.26 20.86
N GLY A 44 0.52 -14.31 21.16
CA GLY A 44 0.69 -14.85 22.52
C GLY A 44 -0.52 -15.64 23.03
N ILE A 45 -1.60 -15.77 22.26
CA ILE A 45 -2.81 -16.52 22.62
C ILE A 45 -2.50 -18.00 22.56
N LYS A 46 -2.77 -18.73 23.62
CA LYS A 46 -2.69 -20.19 23.62
C LYS A 46 -3.98 -20.78 23.05
N CYS A 47 -3.84 -21.61 22.03
CA CYS A 47 -4.96 -22.21 21.34
C CYS A 47 -5.04 -23.71 21.67
N GLN A 48 -6.16 -24.16 22.27
CA GLN A 48 -6.42 -25.58 22.46
C GLN A 48 -7.13 -26.15 21.23
N GLU A 49 -8.14 -25.45 20.75
CA GLU A 49 -8.87 -25.78 19.53
C GLU A 49 -8.95 -24.58 18.60
N LEU A 50 -8.94 -24.85 17.31
CA LEU A 50 -9.08 -23.86 16.26
C LEU A 50 -10.16 -24.31 15.28
N VAL A 51 -10.97 -23.38 14.80
CA VAL A 51 -11.96 -23.60 13.75
C VAL A 51 -11.70 -22.64 12.60
N VAL A 52 -11.43 -23.15 11.41
CA VAL A 52 -11.36 -22.30 10.20
C VAL A 52 -12.79 -21.95 9.79
N LEU A 53 -13.05 -20.66 9.70
CA LEU A 53 -14.32 -20.12 9.27
C LEU A 53 -14.31 -19.91 7.74
N ASN A 54 -15.52 -19.75 7.16
CA ASN A 54 -15.60 -19.33 5.77
C ASN A 54 -14.84 -18.01 5.58
N SER A 55 -14.02 -17.95 4.53
CA SER A 55 -13.21 -16.76 4.19
C SER A 55 -14.05 -15.59 3.66
N GLU A 56 -15.32 -15.84 3.31
CA GLU A 56 -16.25 -14.80 2.84
C GLU A 56 -17.02 -14.22 4.02
N VAL A 57 -16.98 -12.90 4.16
CA VAL A 57 -17.85 -12.15 5.06
C VAL A 57 -18.92 -11.51 4.20
N ASN A 58 -20.14 -12.05 4.31
CA ASN A 58 -21.28 -11.55 3.54
C ASN A 58 -21.55 -10.09 3.87
N PRO A 59 -21.68 -9.19 2.88
CA PRO A 59 -22.06 -7.82 3.10
C PRO A 59 -23.53 -7.76 3.59
N GLU A 60 -23.82 -6.97 4.60
CA GLU A 60 -25.19 -6.78 5.10
C GLU A 60 -26.07 -5.95 4.14
N HIS A 61 -25.42 -5.16 3.25
CA HIS A 61 -26.07 -4.35 2.24
C HIS A 61 -25.55 -4.65 0.85
N LEU A 62 -26.44 -4.65 -0.14
CA LEU A 62 -26.11 -4.87 -1.57
C LEU A 62 -25.05 -3.89 -2.13
N SER A 63 -24.81 -2.76 -1.44
CA SER A 63 -23.81 -1.75 -1.78
C SER A 63 -22.44 -2.01 -1.16
N ASP A 64 -22.33 -2.99 -0.24
CA ASP A 64 -21.08 -3.28 0.42
C ASP A 64 -20.14 -4.05 -0.51
N LYS A 65 -18.88 -3.69 -0.44
CA LYS A 65 -17.84 -4.41 -1.17
C LYS A 65 -17.63 -5.78 -0.53
N ASP A 66 -17.69 -6.84 -1.33
CA ASP A 66 -17.40 -8.19 -0.86
C ASP A 66 -16.03 -8.24 -0.19
N MET A 67 -16.00 -8.83 0.99
CA MET A 67 -14.78 -9.01 1.76
C MET A 67 -14.41 -10.50 1.74
N VAL A 68 -13.32 -10.80 1.04
CA VAL A 68 -12.74 -12.15 1.00
C VAL A 68 -11.44 -12.10 1.79
N LEU A 69 -11.39 -12.86 2.88
CA LEU A 69 -10.22 -13.01 3.75
C LEU A 69 -9.41 -14.24 3.33
N ASP A 70 -8.09 -14.21 3.51
CA ASP A 70 -7.25 -15.36 3.13
C ASP A 70 -7.51 -16.56 4.06
N VAL A 71 -7.32 -16.40 5.36
CA VAL A 71 -7.58 -17.43 6.36
C VAL A 71 -8.21 -16.82 7.61
N ARG A 72 -9.44 -17.23 7.93
CA ARG A 72 -10.15 -16.75 9.12
C ARG A 72 -10.34 -17.88 10.11
N VAL A 73 -9.95 -17.64 11.34
CA VAL A 73 -9.94 -18.66 12.40
C VAL A 73 -10.69 -18.17 13.63
N LYS A 74 -11.38 -19.08 14.30
CA LYS A 74 -11.97 -18.88 15.63
C LYS A 74 -11.26 -19.79 16.63
N THR A 75 -10.86 -19.25 17.77
CA THR A 75 -10.29 -20.02 18.88
C THR A 75 -11.38 -20.62 19.76
N ASP A 76 -11.00 -21.55 20.64
CA ASP A 76 -11.84 -22.12 21.70
C ASP A 76 -12.43 -21.05 22.64
N GLU A 77 -11.74 -19.95 22.88
CA GLU A 77 -12.23 -18.78 23.64
C GLU A 77 -13.13 -17.85 22.83
N GLY A 78 -13.46 -18.18 21.60
CA GLY A 78 -14.31 -17.37 20.72
C GLY A 78 -13.61 -16.24 19.99
N LYS A 79 -12.31 -15.98 20.22
CA LYS A 79 -11.53 -14.94 19.55
C LYS A 79 -11.46 -15.17 18.06
N LEU A 80 -11.59 -14.11 17.28
CA LEU A 80 -11.52 -14.15 15.82
C LEU A 80 -10.15 -13.68 15.33
N ILE A 81 -9.55 -14.45 14.45
CA ILE A 81 -8.22 -14.16 13.90
C ILE A 81 -8.31 -14.21 12.38
N ASP A 82 -7.87 -13.14 11.75
CA ASP A 82 -7.73 -13.00 10.30
C ASP A 82 -6.24 -13.01 9.94
N ILE A 83 -5.84 -13.89 9.03
CA ILE A 83 -4.45 -14.06 8.61
C ILE A 83 -4.38 -13.85 7.11
N GLU A 84 -3.63 -12.84 6.70
CA GLU A 84 -3.56 -12.36 5.31
C GLU A 84 -2.12 -12.29 4.79
N MET A 85 -1.96 -12.54 3.49
CA MET A 85 -0.69 -12.38 2.78
C MET A 85 -0.73 -11.19 1.82
N GLN A 86 0.01 -10.14 2.13
CA GLN A 86 0.17 -8.96 1.28
C GLN A 86 1.51 -9.01 0.53
N ASN A 87 1.48 -9.54 -0.68
CA ASN A 87 2.67 -9.67 -1.54
C ASN A 87 2.88 -8.44 -2.45
N SER A 88 2.63 -7.24 -1.92
CA SER A 88 2.86 -5.96 -2.59
C SER A 88 3.08 -4.86 -1.56
N ALA A 89 3.49 -3.67 -2.03
CA ALA A 89 3.76 -2.53 -1.16
C ALA A 89 2.61 -2.21 -0.19
N LEU A 90 2.99 -1.88 1.04
CA LEU A 90 2.08 -1.48 2.10
C LEU A 90 1.64 -0.02 1.90
N THR A 91 0.64 0.17 1.04
CA THR A 91 0.10 1.49 0.74
C THR A 91 -0.93 1.93 1.78
N LYS A 92 -1.25 3.23 1.81
CA LYS A 92 -2.32 3.79 2.65
C LYS A 92 -3.64 3.04 2.48
N GLU A 93 -3.99 2.66 1.25
CA GLU A 93 -5.21 1.90 0.96
C GLU A 93 -5.19 0.49 1.57
N VAL A 94 -4.02 -0.15 1.60
CA VAL A 94 -3.84 -1.46 2.27
C VAL A 94 -4.07 -1.30 3.77
N HIS A 95 -3.44 -0.29 4.41
CA HIS A 95 -3.65 -0.02 5.84
C HIS A 95 -5.12 0.22 6.18
N TYR A 96 -5.85 1.00 5.36
CA TYR A 96 -7.28 1.26 5.59
C TYR A 96 -8.11 0.00 5.43
N ARG A 97 -7.81 -0.81 4.40
CA ARG A 97 -8.52 -2.06 4.16
C ARG A 97 -8.47 -2.99 5.37
N PHE A 98 -7.29 -3.22 5.95
CA PHE A 98 -7.14 -4.12 7.09
C PHE A 98 -7.78 -3.60 8.37
N GLN A 99 -7.75 -2.29 8.60
CA GLN A 99 -8.50 -1.69 9.72
C GLN A 99 -10.01 -1.88 9.54
N ILE A 100 -10.53 -1.70 8.33
CA ILE A 100 -11.94 -1.93 8.01
C ILE A 100 -12.30 -3.41 8.18
N TYR A 101 -11.43 -4.33 7.77
CA TYR A 101 -11.66 -5.77 7.93
C TYR A 101 -11.80 -6.14 9.41
N GLY A 102 -10.87 -5.71 10.25
CA GLY A 102 -10.94 -5.92 11.69
C GLY A 102 -12.19 -5.31 12.32
N ALA A 103 -12.57 -4.10 11.92
CA ALA A 103 -13.79 -3.43 12.41
C ALA A 103 -15.07 -4.20 12.02
N ARG A 104 -15.16 -4.68 10.77
CA ARG A 104 -16.28 -5.50 10.30
C ARG A 104 -16.36 -6.83 11.04
N MET A 105 -15.23 -7.48 11.30
CA MET A 105 -15.22 -8.72 12.09
C MET A 105 -15.75 -8.51 13.52
N MET A 106 -15.54 -7.33 14.11
CA MET A 106 -16.16 -6.98 15.40
C MET A 106 -17.66 -6.76 15.26
N ASP A 107 -18.06 -5.96 14.27
CA ASP A 107 -19.45 -5.59 14.03
C ASP A 107 -20.34 -6.81 13.76
N HIS A 108 -19.85 -7.74 12.95
CA HIS A 108 -20.55 -9.00 12.64
C HIS A 108 -20.80 -9.95 13.84
N GLN A 109 -20.20 -9.68 15.00
CA GLN A 109 -20.49 -10.44 16.21
C GLN A 109 -21.73 -9.89 16.96
N VAL A 110 -22.18 -8.69 16.60
CA VAL A 110 -23.31 -8.00 17.26
C VAL A 110 -24.59 -8.36 16.54
N ASN A 111 -25.58 -8.86 17.29
CA ASN A 111 -26.91 -9.14 16.78
C ASN A 111 -27.90 -8.05 17.23
N ARG A 112 -28.95 -7.84 16.43
CA ARG A 112 -30.03 -6.91 16.79
C ARG A 112 -30.73 -7.39 18.08
N GLY A 113 -30.66 -6.58 19.13
CA GLY A 113 -31.25 -6.90 20.43
C GLY A 113 -30.28 -7.40 21.49
N ASP A 114 -28.98 -7.51 21.17
CA ASP A 114 -27.95 -7.82 22.17
C ASP A 114 -27.91 -6.71 23.24
N ILE A 115 -28.03 -7.13 24.49
CA ILE A 115 -28.00 -6.21 25.65
C ILE A 115 -26.62 -6.19 26.28
N LEU A 116 -25.94 -7.34 26.32
CA LEU A 116 -24.62 -7.52 26.94
C LEU A 116 -23.57 -7.84 25.87
N TYR A 117 -22.93 -6.81 25.33
CA TYR A 117 -21.86 -6.97 24.33
C TYR A 117 -20.70 -7.84 24.82
N SER A 118 -20.40 -7.80 26.13
CA SER A 118 -19.31 -8.56 26.73
C SER A 118 -19.51 -10.09 26.69
N GLU A 119 -20.72 -10.55 26.44
CA GLU A 119 -21.02 -11.99 26.32
C GLU A 119 -20.91 -12.48 24.87
N ASN A 120 -21.17 -11.59 23.91
CA ASN A 120 -21.31 -11.98 22.49
C ASN A 120 -20.13 -11.50 21.63
N VAL A 121 -19.42 -10.45 22.05
CA VAL A 121 -18.32 -9.86 21.27
C VAL A 121 -16.98 -10.31 21.84
N HIS A 122 -16.25 -11.06 21.04
CA HIS A 122 -14.90 -11.50 21.36
C HIS A 122 -13.85 -10.64 20.67
N GLU A 123 -12.62 -10.71 21.18
CA GLU A 123 -11.48 -10.00 20.62
C GLU A 123 -11.19 -10.43 19.17
N VAL A 124 -10.80 -9.47 18.36
CA VAL A 124 -10.42 -9.63 16.97
C VAL A 124 -8.93 -9.33 16.80
N TYR A 125 -8.23 -10.21 16.14
CA TYR A 125 -6.83 -10.07 15.78
C TYR A 125 -6.69 -10.14 14.26
N THR A 126 -5.93 -9.23 13.68
CA THR A 126 -5.53 -9.36 12.28
C THR A 126 -4.02 -9.55 12.21
N ILE A 127 -3.59 -10.53 11.46
CA ILE A 127 -2.18 -10.85 11.20
C ILE A 127 -1.92 -10.65 9.72
N LEU A 128 -1.16 -9.63 9.38
CA LEU A 128 -0.81 -9.29 8.02
C LEU A 128 0.66 -9.60 7.74
N PHE A 129 0.92 -10.65 6.96
CA PHE A 129 2.25 -10.90 6.41
C PHE A 129 2.51 -9.96 5.23
N VAL A 130 3.56 -9.15 5.33
CA VAL A 130 3.87 -8.08 4.37
C VAL A 130 5.20 -8.35 3.68
N ASN A 131 5.18 -8.43 2.36
CA ASN A 131 6.40 -8.50 1.56
C ASN A 131 6.88 -7.09 1.14
N ASP A 132 7.06 -6.23 2.15
CA ASP A 132 7.56 -4.86 2.00
C ASP A 132 8.33 -4.46 3.28
N ILE A 133 9.05 -3.35 3.20
CA ILE A 133 9.80 -2.77 4.33
C ILE A 133 9.14 -1.47 4.73
N ASP A 134 8.70 -1.37 5.97
CA ASP A 134 8.40 -0.09 6.58
C ASP A 134 9.72 0.54 7.06
N ARG A 135 10.10 1.67 6.46
CA ARG A 135 11.37 2.36 6.78
C ARG A 135 11.35 3.03 8.15
N ASP A 136 10.16 3.32 8.65
CA ASP A 136 9.96 3.98 9.94
C ASP A 136 9.88 2.96 11.09
N ASN A 137 9.78 1.67 10.76
CA ASN A 137 9.65 0.59 11.73
C ASN A 137 10.61 -0.57 11.40
N LEU A 138 11.50 -0.85 12.34
CA LEU A 138 12.55 -1.86 12.20
C LEU A 138 12.26 -3.15 13.00
N LEU A 139 11.00 -3.51 13.18
CA LEU A 139 10.58 -4.73 13.87
C LEU A 139 10.14 -5.80 12.86
N LEU A 140 10.49 -7.06 13.15
CA LEU A 140 9.95 -8.19 12.39
C LEU A 140 8.44 -8.29 12.52
N ILE A 141 7.92 -8.06 13.74
CA ILE A 141 6.50 -8.05 14.07
C ILE A 141 6.19 -6.73 14.77
N ASP A 142 5.29 -5.95 14.20
CA ASP A 142 4.78 -4.74 14.80
C ASP A 142 3.32 -4.90 15.19
N THR A 143 2.96 -4.42 16.40
CA THR A 143 1.65 -4.61 16.99
C THR A 143 0.97 -3.28 17.26
N TYR A 144 -0.17 -3.07 16.64
CA TYR A 144 -0.98 -1.87 16.76
C TYR A 144 -2.22 -2.14 17.61
N MET A 145 -2.34 -1.37 18.70
CA MET A 145 -3.50 -1.42 19.59
C MET A 145 -3.77 -0.03 20.18
N PRO A 146 -5.02 0.31 20.53
CA PRO A 146 -5.35 1.58 21.15
C PRO A 146 -4.65 1.76 22.48
N ARG A 147 -4.06 2.95 22.69
CA ARG A 147 -3.39 3.34 23.93
C ARG A 147 -3.88 4.71 24.38
N ASN A 148 -3.84 4.96 25.69
CA ASN A 148 -4.11 6.29 26.22
C ASN A 148 -2.87 7.21 26.14
N GLN A 149 -3.01 8.46 26.59
CA GLN A 149 -1.93 9.45 26.59
C GLN A 149 -0.72 9.05 27.46
N LEU A 150 -0.90 8.15 28.44
CA LEU A 150 0.15 7.59 29.28
C LEU A 150 0.74 6.28 28.70
N ASN A 151 0.46 5.99 27.45
CA ASN A 151 0.90 4.78 26.75
C ASN A 151 0.38 3.45 27.32
N HIS A 152 -0.68 3.47 28.15
CA HIS A 152 -1.32 2.26 28.63
C HIS A 152 -2.29 1.73 27.58
N VAL A 153 -2.25 0.41 27.34
CA VAL A 153 -3.18 -0.28 26.45
C VAL A 153 -4.62 -0.08 26.97
N ARG A 154 -5.56 0.13 26.05
CA ARG A 154 -6.97 0.26 26.36
C ARG A 154 -7.46 -1.00 27.09
N LYS A 155 -8.11 -0.81 28.25
CA LYS A 155 -8.77 -1.93 28.96
C LYS A 155 -9.86 -2.52 28.04
N HIS A 156 -9.97 -3.85 28.03
CA HIS A 156 -10.94 -4.57 27.18
C HIS A 156 -10.81 -4.17 25.70
N ASN A 157 -9.58 -4.18 25.18
CA ASN A 157 -9.32 -3.92 23.78
C ASN A 157 -9.90 -5.04 22.91
N LEU A 158 -10.73 -4.70 21.93
CA LEU A 158 -11.40 -5.66 21.06
C LEU A 158 -10.69 -5.87 19.72
N LEU A 159 -9.76 -4.98 19.34
CA LEU A 159 -9.09 -5.08 18.04
C LEU A 159 -7.59 -4.85 18.17
N THR A 160 -6.82 -5.83 17.72
CA THR A 160 -5.36 -5.75 17.65
C THR A 160 -4.90 -6.12 16.24
N HIS A 161 -4.03 -5.30 15.67
CA HIS A 161 -3.42 -5.57 14.37
C HIS A 161 -1.95 -5.94 14.55
N HIS A 162 -1.51 -6.97 13.82
CA HIS A 162 -0.11 -7.39 13.74
C HIS A 162 0.37 -7.33 12.31
N ASN A 163 1.41 -6.55 12.05
CA ASN A 163 2.12 -6.57 10.77
C ASN A 163 3.40 -7.39 10.92
N VAL A 164 3.58 -8.39 10.06
CA VAL A 164 4.78 -9.22 10.00
C VAL A 164 5.54 -8.87 8.73
N TYR A 165 6.64 -8.15 8.86
CA TYR A 165 7.43 -7.66 7.74
C TYR A 165 8.43 -8.73 7.30
N LEU A 166 8.08 -9.53 6.29
CA LEU A 166 8.86 -10.68 5.84
C LEU A 166 10.35 -10.38 5.59
N PRO A 167 10.72 -9.26 4.92
CA PRO A 167 12.14 -8.97 4.65
C PRO A 167 13.00 -8.73 5.90
N PHE A 168 12.38 -8.42 7.05
CA PHE A 168 13.11 -8.22 8.31
C PHE A 168 13.67 -9.52 8.90
N ILE A 169 13.23 -10.67 8.41
CA ILE A 169 13.79 -11.96 8.84
C ILE A 169 15.30 -12.03 8.58
N ASP A 170 15.80 -11.36 7.54
CA ASP A 170 17.22 -11.31 7.24
C ASP A 170 18.04 -10.61 8.34
N ALA A 171 17.46 -9.61 9.00
CA ALA A 171 18.10 -8.97 10.15
C ALA A 171 18.16 -9.93 11.35
N VAL A 172 17.08 -10.68 11.60
CA VAL A 172 17.02 -11.69 12.66
C VAL A 172 18.04 -12.80 12.40
N VAL A 173 18.17 -13.27 11.15
CA VAL A 173 19.16 -14.27 10.77
C VAL A 173 20.59 -13.76 10.96
N ARG A 174 20.87 -12.49 10.63
CA ARG A 174 22.19 -11.89 10.86
C ARG A 174 22.55 -11.80 12.34
N GLU A 175 21.56 -11.54 13.20
CA GLU A 175 21.75 -11.41 14.64
C GLU A 175 21.90 -12.75 15.33
N LYS A 176 20.98 -13.69 15.09
CA LYS A 176 20.90 -14.96 15.81
C LYS A 176 21.60 -16.13 15.12
N GLY A 177 21.76 -16.06 13.80
CA GLY A 177 22.12 -17.19 12.94
C GLY A 177 20.93 -18.10 12.62
N LEU A 178 20.92 -18.67 11.42
CA LEU A 178 19.82 -19.50 10.89
C LEU A 178 19.43 -20.67 11.81
N LYS A 179 20.42 -21.29 12.47
CA LYS A 179 20.22 -22.45 13.36
C LYS A 179 19.49 -22.13 14.67
N ASN A 180 19.42 -20.86 15.04
CA ASN A 180 18.83 -20.40 16.30
C ASN A 180 17.44 -19.77 16.11
N LEU A 181 16.88 -19.86 14.92
CA LEU A 181 15.51 -19.39 14.65
C LEU A 181 14.52 -20.29 15.38
N ASN A 182 13.50 -19.67 16.00
CA ASN A 182 12.39 -20.40 16.57
C ASN A 182 11.38 -20.84 15.47
N ALA A 183 10.36 -21.61 15.84
CA ALA A 183 9.38 -22.15 14.90
C ALA A 183 8.68 -21.06 14.06
N LEU A 184 8.26 -19.94 14.67
CA LEU A 184 7.64 -18.83 13.96
C LEU A 184 8.62 -18.14 13.01
N GLU A 185 9.84 -17.89 13.44
CA GLU A 185 10.89 -17.28 12.62
C GLU A 185 11.24 -18.17 11.42
N LEU A 186 11.22 -19.51 11.58
CA LEU A 186 11.38 -20.47 10.49
C LEU A 186 10.21 -20.45 9.50
N VAL A 187 8.96 -20.29 9.98
CA VAL A 187 7.79 -20.05 9.10
C VAL A 187 8.01 -18.78 8.28
N ILE A 188 8.36 -17.66 8.94
CA ILE A 188 8.58 -16.37 8.28
C ILE A 188 9.72 -16.45 7.27
N TYR A 189 10.82 -17.08 7.63
CA TYR A 189 11.96 -17.31 6.73
C TYR A 189 11.52 -18.09 5.49
N THR A 190 10.80 -19.19 5.68
CA THR A 190 10.34 -20.04 4.58
C THR A 190 9.32 -19.32 3.68
N LEU A 191 8.42 -18.51 4.27
CA LEU A 191 7.50 -17.66 3.49
C LEU A 191 8.26 -16.66 2.62
N TYR A 192 9.35 -16.10 3.12
CA TYR A 192 10.11 -15.08 2.42
C TYR A 192 11.06 -15.65 1.37
N HIS A 193 11.91 -16.60 1.75
CA HIS A 193 12.98 -17.18 0.91
C HIS A 193 12.59 -18.45 0.15
N GLY A 194 11.50 -19.12 0.58
CA GLY A 194 11.18 -20.46 0.10
C GLY A 194 12.00 -21.55 0.78
N ILE A 195 11.95 -22.75 0.22
CA ILE A 195 12.72 -23.90 0.69
C ILE A 195 14.13 -23.85 0.08
N THR A 196 15.13 -23.64 0.93
CA THR A 196 16.56 -23.65 0.55
C THR A 196 17.24 -24.88 1.16
N ASP A 197 18.40 -25.29 0.60
CA ASP A 197 19.18 -26.42 1.14
C ASP A 197 19.63 -26.16 2.59
N ASP A 198 19.99 -24.92 2.88
CA ASP A 198 20.44 -24.52 4.22
C ASP A 198 19.34 -24.70 5.26
N ILE A 199 18.09 -24.26 4.96
CA ILE A 199 16.97 -24.39 5.90
C ILE A 199 16.53 -25.86 6.04
N MET A 200 16.59 -26.64 4.96
CA MET A 200 16.30 -28.08 5.00
C MET A 200 17.32 -28.85 5.86
N SER A 201 18.58 -28.41 5.87
CA SER A 201 19.63 -29.04 6.70
C SER A 201 19.36 -28.95 8.21
N LEU A 202 18.48 -28.03 8.64
CA LEU A 202 18.09 -27.89 10.04
C LEU A 202 17.18 -29.02 10.53
N ASN A 203 16.61 -29.81 9.64
CA ASN A 203 15.63 -30.86 9.95
C ASN A 203 14.48 -30.40 10.87
N SER A 204 14.07 -29.13 10.71
CA SER A 204 12.97 -28.57 11.49
C SER A 204 11.63 -29.11 11.02
N GLU A 205 10.80 -29.55 11.97
CA GLU A 205 9.45 -30.07 11.72
C GLU A 205 8.59 -29.06 10.92
N VAL A 206 8.64 -27.78 11.30
CA VAL A 206 7.94 -26.69 10.61
C VAL A 206 8.30 -26.63 9.12
N VAL A 207 9.63 -26.64 8.82
CA VAL A 207 10.10 -26.54 7.44
C VAL A 207 9.75 -27.77 6.62
N ILE A 208 9.83 -28.94 7.23
CA ILE A 208 9.44 -30.21 6.60
C ILE A 208 7.94 -30.18 6.25
N MET A 209 7.08 -29.77 7.18
CA MET A 209 5.65 -29.65 6.95
C MET A 209 5.31 -28.65 5.86
N MET A 210 5.97 -27.49 5.84
CA MET A 210 5.79 -26.50 4.78
C MET A 210 6.20 -27.04 3.42
N LYS A 211 7.32 -27.78 3.35
CA LYS A 211 7.77 -28.43 2.12
C LYS A 211 6.77 -29.46 1.64
N GLU A 212 6.32 -30.35 2.51
CA GLU A 212 5.34 -31.39 2.17
C GLU A 212 4.03 -30.78 1.66
N LYS A 213 3.54 -29.71 2.29
CA LYS A 213 2.34 -29.00 1.83
C LYS A 213 2.56 -28.34 0.46
N MET A 214 3.73 -27.78 0.20
CA MET A 214 4.07 -27.22 -1.12
C MET A 214 4.16 -28.34 -2.19
N ASP A 215 4.74 -29.49 -1.86
CA ASP A 215 4.79 -30.64 -2.75
C ASP A 215 3.37 -31.16 -3.05
N GLN A 216 2.51 -31.29 -2.05
CA GLN A 216 1.10 -31.67 -2.19
C GLN A 216 0.33 -30.67 -3.07
N PHE A 217 0.53 -29.37 -2.88
CA PHE A 217 -0.06 -28.33 -3.75
C PHE A 217 0.35 -28.53 -5.22
N ASN A 218 1.61 -28.86 -5.46
CA ASN A 218 2.15 -29.06 -6.80
C ASN A 218 1.77 -30.41 -7.45
N GLU A 219 1.17 -31.32 -6.70
CA GLU A 219 0.59 -32.57 -7.24
C GLU A 219 -0.78 -32.32 -7.89
N ASP A 220 -1.46 -31.27 -7.49
CA ASP A 220 -2.75 -30.86 -8.05
C ASP A 220 -2.57 -29.90 -9.23
N GLU A 221 -2.72 -30.42 -10.45
CA GLU A 221 -2.54 -29.65 -11.69
C GLU A 221 -3.54 -28.48 -11.80
N GLU A 222 -4.75 -28.58 -11.22
CA GLU A 222 -5.76 -27.53 -11.26
C GLU A 222 -5.38 -26.39 -10.33
N LEU A 223 -4.91 -26.68 -9.12
CA LEU A 223 -4.41 -25.68 -8.18
C LEU A 223 -3.19 -24.94 -8.76
N VAL A 224 -2.22 -25.67 -9.32
CA VAL A 224 -1.03 -25.08 -9.96
C VAL A 224 -1.42 -24.17 -11.12
N LEU A 225 -2.36 -24.60 -11.96
CA LEU A 225 -2.86 -23.79 -13.08
C LEU A 225 -3.58 -22.53 -12.58
N ALA A 226 -4.42 -22.66 -11.57
CA ALA A 226 -5.14 -21.54 -10.95
C ALA A 226 -4.15 -20.51 -10.34
N ALA A 227 -3.15 -20.97 -9.59
CA ALA A 227 -2.11 -20.13 -9.01
C ALA A 227 -1.30 -19.39 -10.09
N SER A 228 -0.92 -20.10 -11.14
CA SER A 228 -0.20 -19.51 -12.27
C SER A 228 -1.02 -18.44 -13.00
N LYS A 229 -2.30 -18.69 -13.26
CA LYS A 229 -3.22 -17.70 -13.87
C LYS A 229 -3.36 -16.46 -12.99
N ARG A 230 -3.57 -16.61 -11.67
CA ARG A 230 -3.66 -15.46 -10.75
C ARG A 230 -2.37 -14.65 -10.73
N GLN A 231 -1.21 -15.31 -10.76
CA GLN A 231 0.08 -14.62 -10.81
C GLN A 231 0.24 -13.82 -12.11
N LEU A 232 -0.14 -14.37 -13.25
CA LEU A 232 -0.12 -13.66 -14.53
C LEU A 232 -1.02 -12.42 -14.52
N VAL A 233 -2.24 -12.54 -14.02
CA VAL A 233 -3.17 -11.41 -13.89
C VAL A 233 -2.58 -10.31 -12.98
N LYS A 234 -1.97 -10.67 -11.84
CA LYS A 234 -1.31 -9.71 -10.96
C LYS A 234 -0.15 -8.97 -11.66
N ILE A 235 0.66 -9.70 -12.44
CA ILE A 235 1.76 -9.11 -13.23
C ILE A 235 1.20 -8.14 -14.29
N GLN A 236 0.16 -8.53 -15.03
CA GLN A 236 -0.47 -7.68 -16.04
C GLN A 236 -1.04 -6.39 -15.42
N HIS A 237 -1.76 -6.50 -14.31
CA HIS A 237 -2.27 -5.32 -13.57
C HIS A 237 -1.15 -4.41 -13.06
N HIS A 238 -0.04 -4.99 -12.61
CA HIS A 238 1.11 -4.19 -12.17
C HIS A 238 1.76 -3.44 -13.33
N GLN A 239 1.96 -4.12 -14.47
CA GLN A 239 2.51 -3.50 -15.68
C GLN A 239 1.60 -2.38 -16.20
N GLU A 240 0.28 -2.61 -16.19
CA GLU A 240 -0.70 -1.60 -16.60
C GLU A 240 -0.66 -0.36 -15.70
N LYS A 241 -0.58 -0.54 -14.37
CA LYS A 241 -0.43 0.58 -13.42
C LYS A 241 0.86 1.38 -13.67
N ILE A 242 1.97 0.70 -13.97
CA ILE A 242 3.24 1.36 -14.30
C ILE A 242 3.08 2.18 -15.59
N ARG A 243 2.44 1.61 -16.61
CA ARG A 243 2.18 2.27 -17.88
C ARG A 243 1.35 3.54 -17.70
N ILE A 244 0.20 3.43 -17.03
CA ILE A 244 -0.69 4.58 -16.76
C ILE A 244 0.04 5.68 -15.99
N ARG A 245 0.88 5.29 -15.00
CA ARG A 245 1.66 6.28 -14.24
C ARG A 245 2.73 6.98 -15.09
N GLN A 246 3.37 6.26 -16.01
CA GLN A 246 4.34 6.85 -16.94
C GLN A 246 3.67 7.80 -17.92
N GLU A 247 2.57 7.38 -18.55
CA GLU A 247 1.78 8.19 -19.46
C GLU A 247 1.30 9.49 -18.78
N GLY A 248 0.73 9.40 -17.58
CA GLY A 248 0.31 10.57 -16.82
C GLY A 248 1.46 11.51 -16.42
N LYS A 249 2.65 10.96 -16.14
CA LYS A 249 3.84 11.78 -15.86
C LYS A 249 4.34 12.51 -17.11
N GLU A 250 4.35 11.85 -18.26
CA GLU A 250 4.78 12.43 -19.54
C GLU A 250 3.80 13.53 -19.98
N GLU A 251 2.49 13.27 -19.86
CA GLU A 251 1.45 14.26 -20.17
C GLU A 251 1.54 15.49 -19.26
N GLY A 252 1.68 15.27 -17.95
CA GLY A 252 1.85 16.37 -16.99
C GLY A 252 3.14 17.19 -17.23
N LEU A 253 4.23 16.53 -17.65
CA LEU A 253 5.47 17.23 -17.99
C LEU A 253 5.30 18.07 -19.26
N LYS A 254 4.62 17.53 -20.28
CA LYS A 254 4.34 18.24 -21.53
C LYS A 254 3.44 19.46 -21.30
N GLU A 255 2.34 19.30 -20.58
CA GLU A 255 1.48 20.43 -20.20
C GLU A 255 2.20 21.49 -19.38
N GLY A 256 3.04 21.06 -18.41
CA GLY A 256 3.82 21.98 -17.60
C GLY A 256 4.83 22.78 -18.43
N LEU A 257 5.47 22.12 -19.39
CA LEU A 257 6.42 22.78 -20.31
C LEU A 257 5.71 23.78 -21.23
N GLU A 258 4.58 23.42 -21.83
CA GLU A 258 3.79 24.28 -22.68
C GLU A 258 3.30 25.53 -21.92
N LYS A 259 2.70 25.32 -20.74
CA LYS A 259 2.27 26.45 -19.88
C LYS A 259 3.42 27.34 -19.42
N GLY A 260 4.55 26.74 -19.08
CA GLY A 260 5.75 27.47 -18.71
C GLY A 260 6.34 28.31 -19.85
N LEU A 261 6.36 27.75 -21.06
CA LEU A 261 6.83 28.45 -22.27
C LEU A 261 5.91 29.61 -22.63
N GLU A 262 4.58 29.42 -22.61
CA GLU A 262 3.59 30.46 -22.89
C GLU A 262 3.70 31.62 -21.88
N LYS A 263 3.78 31.27 -20.58
CA LYS A 263 3.95 32.26 -19.51
C LYS A 263 5.26 33.03 -19.66
N GLY A 264 6.37 32.34 -19.89
CA GLY A 264 7.66 32.95 -20.08
C GLY A 264 7.72 33.87 -21.30
N LYS A 265 7.06 33.48 -22.41
CA LYS A 265 6.92 34.30 -23.61
C LYS A 265 6.13 35.58 -23.31
N SER A 266 4.98 35.46 -22.66
CA SER A 266 4.13 36.60 -22.29
C SER A 266 4.83 37.56 -21.33
N GLU A 267 5.50 37.03 -20.30
CA GLU A 267 6.28 37.84 -19.36
C GLU A 267 7.49 38.55 -20.04
N GLY A 268 8.17 37.82 -20.95
CA GLY A 268 9.27 38.40 -21.74
C GLY A 268 8.81 39.50 -22.69
N GLU A 269 7.67 39.34 -23.35
CA GLU A 269 7.07 40.36 -24.20
C GLU A 269 6.69 41.62 -23.39
N LEU A 270 6.08 41.44 -22.23
CA LEU A 270 5.73 42.52 -21.31
C LEU A 270 6.99 43.28 -20.82
N LEU A 271 8.01 42.54 -20.39
CA LEU A 271 9.27 43.16 -19.91
C LEU A 271 9.94 43.97 -21.00
N LYS A 272 10.04 43.42 -22.21
CA LYS A 272 10.63 44.09 -23.37
C LYS A 272 9.83 45.36 -23.77
N ALA A 273 8.50 45.28 -23.77
CA ALA A 273 7.66 46.44 -24.05
C ALA A 273 7.83 47.53 -22.98
N LYS A 274 7.89 47.13 -21.70
CA LYS A 274 8.19 48.06 -20.58
C LYS A 274 9.53 48.75 -20.75
N GLU A 275 10.60 47.98 -20.93
CA GLU A 275 11.96 48.53 -21.10
C GLU A 275 12.06 49.51 -22.25
N ASN A 276 11.54 49.13 -23.42
CA ASN A 276 11.56 50.02 -24.60
C ASN A 276 10.77 51.29 -24.35
N THR A 277 9.58 51.22 -23.75
CA THR A 277 8.75 52.37 -23.45
C THR A 277 9.42 53.32 -22.45
N LEU A 278 9.97 52.76 -21.36
CA LEU A 278 10.69 53.55 -20.34
C LEU A 278 11.92 54.25 -20.91
N MET A 279 12.70 53.52 -21.72
CA MET A 279 13.90 54.10 -22.35
C MET A 279 13.55 55.29 -23.26
N LEU A 280 12.55 55.13 -24.10
CA LEU A 280 12.10 56.17 -25.02
C LEU A 280 11.46 57.35 -24.28
N PHE A 281 10.64 57.08 -23.25
CA PHE A 281 10.01 58.10 -22.42
C PHE A 281 11.07 58.94 -21.69
N LYS A 282 12.04 58.32 -21.06
CA LYS A 282 13.13 58.99 -20.34
C LYS A 282 14.00 59.82 -21.26
N SER A 283 14.22 59.39 -22.50
CA SER A 283 14.93 60.15 -23.53
C SER A 283 14.19 61.41 -23.93
N LYS A 284 12.86 61.36 -24.03
CA LYS A 284 12.05 62.51 -24.48
C LYS A 284 11.64 63.44 -23.34
N TYR A 285 11.43 62.89 -22.13
CA TYR A 285 10.98 63.66 -20.96
C TYR A 285 11.87 63.37 -19.74
N PRO A 286 13.14 63.81 -19.75
CA PRO A 286 14.13 63.46 -18.73
C PRO A 286 13.80 63.97 -17.31
N GLN A 287 12.92 65.00 -17.20
CA GLN A 287 12.51 65.62 -15.94
C GLN A 287 11.24 64.94 -15.33
N GLU A 288 10.59 64.05 -16.06
CA GLU A 288 9.36 63.43 -15.61
C GLU A 288 9.64 62.10 -14.85
N ASP A 289 8.78 61.82 -13.87
CA ASP A 289 8.89 60.60 -13.09
C ASP A 289 8.39 59.36 -13.90
N ILE A 290 9.19 58.33 -13.93
CA ILE A 290 8.89 57.08 -14.61
C ILE A 290 7.93 56.16 -13.80
N LEU A 291 7.72 56.46 -12.51
CA LEU A 291 6.82 55.64 -11.64
C LEU A 291 5.40 55.57 -12.18
N MET A 292 4.95 56.59 -12.91
CA MET A 292 3.64 56.57 -13.55
C MET A 292 3.48 55.50 -14.65
N LEU A 293 4.61 54.97 -15.15
CA LEU A 293 4.63 53.88 -16.15
C LEU A 293 4.84 52.51 -15.54
N GLU A 294 4.74 52.35 -14.21
CA GLU A 294 4.82 51.05 -13.57
C GLU A 294 3.46 50.34 -13.58
N ASN A 295 3.49 48.97 -13.61
CA ASN A 295 2.33 48.12 -13.55
C ASN A 295 1.28 48.27 -14.67
N LEU A 296 1.73 48.69 -15.85
CA LEU A 296 0.89 48.75 -17.05
C LEU A 296 0.82 47.37 -17.74
N THR A 297 -0.23 47.17 -18.50
CA THR A 297 -0.40 45.96 -19.33
C THR A 297 0.46 46.06 -20.60
N LEU A 298 0.71 44.94 -21.26
CA LEU A 298 1.41 44.86 -22.54
C LEU A 298 0.79 45.80 -23.59
N SER A 299 -0.55 45.85 -23.67
CA SER A 299 -1.26 46.75 -24.59
C SER A 299 -0.96 48.21 -24.30
N GLN A 300 -1.05 48.61 -23.03
CA GLN A 300 -0.76 49.99 -22.62
C GLN A 300 0.68 50.40 -22.91
N TYR A 301 1.66 49.52 -22.64
CA TYR A 301 3.07 49.83 -23.01
C TYR A 301 3.22 50.02 -24.51
N ASN A 302 2.62 49.19 -25.34
CA ASN A 302 2.70 49.28 -26.80
C ASN A 302 2.02 50.57 -27.34
N GLU A 303 0.87 50.96 -26.79
CA GLU A 303 0.14 52.18 -27.17
C GLU A 303 0.92 53.43 -26.79
N ILE A 304 1.52 53.44 -25.56
CA ILE A 304 2.36 54.57 -25.10
C ILE A 304 3.62 54.65 -25.94
N PHE A 305 4.28 53.53 -26.22
CA PHE A 305 5.46 53.46 -27.07
C PHE A 305 5.20 54.03 -28.45
N LYS A 306 4.05 53.66 -29.08
CA LYS A 306 3.58 54.23 -30.36
C LYS A 306 3.35 55.73 -30.28
N ALA A 307 2.68 56.18 -29.22
CA ALA A 307 2.43 57.63 -29.01
C ALA A 307 3.73 58.43 -28.84
N LEU A 308 4.71 57.82 -28.18
CA LEU A 308 6.07 58.41 -28.05
C LEU A 308 6.78 58.51 -29.39
N ILE A 309 6.70 57.50 -30.27
CA ILE A 309 7.27 57.54 -31.62
C ILE A 309 6.61 58.63 -32.46
N GLU A 310 5.26 58.75 -32.38
CA GLU A 310 4.47 59.75 -33.09
C GLU A 310 4.65 61.17 -32.54
N ASN A 311 5.51 61.40 -31.56
CA ASN A 311 5.80 62.68 -30.92
C ASN A 311 4.56 63.36 -30.32
N LYS A 312 3.59 62.57 -29.78
CA LYS A 312 2.46 63.14 -29.03
C LYS A 312 2.96 63.86 -27.77
N ASN A 313 2.24 64.90 -27.37
CA ASN A 313 2.64 65.69 -26.21
C ASN A 313 2.48 64.88 -24.89
N LEU A 314 3.18 65.31 -23.85
CA LEU A 314 3.17 64.65 -22.55
C LEU A 314 1.76 64.56 -21.94
N GLN A 315 0.86 65.50 -22.16
CA GLN A 315 -0.49 65.52 -21.62
C GLN A 315 -1.31 64.32 -22.14
N ILE A 316 -1.20 64.04 -23.44
CA ILE A 316 -1.85 62.88 -24.08
C ILE A 316 -1.33 61.57 -23.50
N ILE A 317 0.00 61.47 -23.28
CA ILE A 317 0.59 60.27 -22.71
C ILE A 317 0.09 60.03 -21.27
N LYS A 318 0.00 61.09 -20.45
CA LYS A 318 -0.54 61.04 -19.09
C LYS A 318 -2.05 60.62 -19.06
N GLU A 319 -2.80 60.96 -20.08
CA GLU A 319 -4.22 60.51 -20.21
C GLU A 319 -4.36 59.02 -20.59
N MET A 320 -3.41 58.45 -21.35
CA MET A 320 -3.36 57.04 -21.72
C MET A 320 -3.02 56.10 -20.56
N ILE A 321 -2.48 56.62 -19.47
CA ILE A 321 -2.06 55.87 -18.28
C ILE A 321 -3.21 55.79 -17.26
N LYS A 322 -4.18 56.69 -17.32
CA LYS A 322 -5.35 56.71 -16.43
C LYS A 322 -6.38 55.65 -16.84
#